data_4aa29496474ad5a80f6b4be95a4d88e5
#
_entry.id   4aa29496474ad5a80f6b4be95a4d88e5
#
_cell.length_a   1.000
_cell.length_b   1.000
_cell.length_c   1.000
_cell.angle_alpha   90.00
_cell.angle_beta   90.00
_cell.angle_gamma   90.00
#
_symmetry.space_group_name_H-M   'P 1'
#
loop_
_entity.id
_entity.type
_entity.pdbx_description
1 polymer ?
#
loop_
_entity_poly.entity_id
_entity_poly.type
_entity_poly.pdbx_seq_one_letter_code
_entity_poly.pdbx_strand_id
1 'polypeptide(L)'
;MTDTQRRAAAKQFAADWQGKGYEKGHSQTFWLSLLQKVYGVEEPDKFITFEDQIMLDHTSFIDGFIPSTHVLIEQKSLGKELNKPIKQSDGSLLSPFQQAKRYAAELPYSQRPRWIVTCNFAEFHVYDMERPTGDPEIIKLCDLEKEYYRLQFLVDTGDTNIKKEMEVSLQAGEIVGVLYD
;
A
#
# COMPACT_ATOMS: atom_id res chain seq x y z
N MET A 1 9.68 13.04 -9.66
CA MET A 1 8.52 12.89 -10.59
C MET A 1 7.54 14.03 -10.40
N THR A 2 7.07 14.59 -11.50
CA THR A 2 5.98 15.55 -11.47
C THR A 2 4.64 14.82 -11.26
N ASP A 3 3.62 15.58 -10.88
CA ASP A 3 2.26 15.05 -10.73
C ASP A 3 1.73 14.47 -12.04
N THR A 4 1.98 15.16 -13.15
CA THR A 4 1.61 14.71 -14.49
C THR A 4 2.30 13.39 -14.86
N GLN A 5 3.59 13.25 -14.56
CA GLN A 5 4.34 12.02 -14.79
C GLN A 5 3.82 10.88 -13.95
N ARG A 6 3.49 11.14 -12.68
CA ARG A 6 2.96 10.13 -11.76
C ARG A 6 1.58 9.65 -12.21
N ARG A 7 0.72 10.56 -12.64
CA ARG A 7 -0.60 10.21 -13.16
C ARG A 7 -0.49 9.33 -14.41
N ALA A 8 0.38 9.68 -15.34
CA ALA A 8 0.63 8.88 -16.54
C ALA A 8 1.17 7.49 -16.20
N ALA A 9 2.10 7.41 -15.24
CA ALA A 9 2.65 6.15 -14.76
C ALA A 9 1.58 5.29 -14.08
N ALA A 10 0.70 5.89 -13.29
CA ALA A 10 -0.40 5.20 -12.64
C ALA A 10 -1.38 4.62 -13.65
N LYS A 11 -1.69 5.38 -14.69
CA LYS A 11 -2.54 4.92 -15.80
C LYS A 11 -1.93 3.72 -16.50
N GLN A 12 -0.64 3.79 -16.82
CA GLN A 12 0.07 2.71 -17.49
C GLN A 12 0.15 1.47 -16.61
N PHE A 13 0.45 1.64 -15.33
CA PHE A 13 0.50 0.56 -14.35
C PHE A 13 -0.86 -0.16 -14.27
N ALA A 14 -1.95 0.59 -14.19
CA ALA A 14 -3.30 0.01 -14.15
C ALA A 14 -3.61 -0.79 -15.42
N ALA A 15 -3.23 -0.27 -16.59
CA ALA A 15 -3.40 -0.97 -17.87
C ALA A 15 -2.57 -2.26 -17.93
N ASP A 16 -1.31 -2.21 -17.47
CA ASP A 16 -0.40 -3.36 -17.48
C ASP A 16 -0.90 -4.51 -16.60
N TRP A 17 -1.55 -4.19 -15.49
CA TRP A 17 -1.98 -5.17 -14.50
C TRP A 17 -3.46 -5.56 -14.59
N GLN A 18 -4.22 -4.92 -15.46
CA GLN A 18 -5.63 -5.24 -15.60
C GLN A 18 -5.84 -6.70 -16.00
N GLY A 19 -6.65 -7.42 -15.22
CA GLY A 19 -6.95 -8.82 -15.48
C GLY A 19 -5.83 -9.81 -15.14
N LYS A 20 -4.73 -9.32 -14.54
CA LYS A 20 -3.60 -10.15 -14.08
C LYS A 20 -3.57 -10.22 -12.58
N GLY A 21 -3.05 -11.29 -12.05
CA GLY A 21 -2.85 -11.37 -10.61
C GLY A 21 -2.86 -12.78 -10.06
N TYR A 22 -1.72 -13.42 -10.11
CA TYR A 22 -1.47 -14.69 -9.44
C TYR A 22 -0.58 -14.41 -8.23
N GLU A 23 -1.12 -14.64 -7.02
CA GLU A 23 -0.47 -14.30 -5.76
C GLU A 23 0.98 -14.76 -5.68
N LYS A 24 1.24 -16.04 -5.97
CA LYS A 24 2.59 -16.64 -5.84
C LYS A 24 3.57 -16.15 -6.89
N GLY A 25 3.11 -15.90 -8.12
CA GLY A 25 3.98 -15.57 -9.24
C GLY A 25 4.13 -14.08 -9.53
N HIS A 26 3.15 -13.27 -9.17
CA HIS A 26 3.06 -11.88 -9.57
C HIS A 26 3.18 -10.86 -8.43
N SER A 27 3.07 -11.30 -7.18
CA SER A 27 3.00 -10.39 -6.03
C SER A 27 4.21 -9.46 -5.93
N GLN A 28 5.40 -10.01 -5.95
CA GLN A 28 6.62 -9.21 -5.79
C GLN A 28 6.79 -8.23 -6.96
N THR A 29 6.61 -8.69 -8.18
CA THR A 29 6.72 -7.84 -9.38
C THR A 29 5.70 -6.70 -9.34
N PHE A 30 4.48 -6.97 -8.92
CA PHE A 30 3.43 -5.98 -8.78
C PHE A 30 3.86 -4.84 -7.84
N TRP A 31 4.29 -5.18 -6.63
CA TRP A 31 4.66 -4.19 -5.62
C TRP A 31 5.95 -3.45 -5.98
N LEU A 32 6.95 -4.15 -6.51
CA LEU A 32 8.18 -3.51 -6.97
C LEU A 32 7.89 -2.52 -8.11
N SER A 33 7.07 -2.91 -9.07
CA SER A 33 6.68 -2.04 -10.19
C SER A 33 5.88 -0.83 -9.73
N LEU A 34 4.93 -1.03 -8.81
CA LEU A 34 4.13 0.06 -8.25
C LEU A 34 5.01 1.11 -7.58
N LEU A 35 5.89 0.67 -6.69
CA LEU A 35 6.78 1.55 -5.96
C LEU A 35 7.75 2.29 -6.89
N GLN A 36 8.30 1.61 -7.87
CA GLN A 36 9.29 2.21 -8.78
C GLN A 36 8.63 3.13 -9.80
N LYS A 37 7.63 2.65 -10.52
CA LYS A 37 7.06 3.37 -11.68
C LYS A 37 6.10 4.48 -11.28
N VAL A 38 5.28 4.26 -10.25
CA VAL A 38 4.28 5.24 -9.84
C VAL A 38 4.82 6.16 -8.74
N TYR A 39 5.50 5.62 -7.76
CA TYR A 39 5.96 6.39 -6.59
C TYR A 39 7.42 6.80 -6.63
N GLY A 40 8.16 6.42 -7.67
CA GLY A 40 9.50 6.92 -7.92
C GLY A 40 10.59 6.38 -6.98
N VAL A 41 10.35 5.23 -6.37
CA VAL A 41 11.37 4.57 -5.53
C VAL A 41 12.46 4.01 -6.45
N GLU A 42 13.69 4.48 -6.30
CA GLU A 42 14.79 4.10 -7.20
C GLU A 42 15.21 2.64 -7.02
N GLU A 43 15.26 2.18 -5.77
CA GLU A 43 15.66 0.82 -5.44
C GLU A 43 14.54 0.14 -4.62
N PRO A 44 13.44 -0.25 -5.29
CA PRO A 44 12.29 -0.80 -4.55
C PRO A 44 12.59 -2.12 -3.84
N ASP A 45 13.53 -2.91 -4.35
CA ASP A 45 13.99 -4.15 -3.74
C ASP A 45 14.64 -3.94 -2.36
N LYS A 46 15.18 -2.74 -2.12
CA LYS A 46 15.73 -2.36 -0.81
C LYS A 46 14.72 -1.65 0.08
N PHE A 47 13.62 -1.20 -0.50
CA PHE A 47 12.58 -0.42 0.19
C PHE A 47 11.50 -1.30 0.81
N ILE A 48 11.11 -2.37 0.13
CA ILE A 48 10.09 -3.32 0.59
C ILE A 48 10.74 -4.69 0.83
N THR A 49 10.30 -5.36 1.89
CA THR A 49 10.73 -6.72 2.23
C THR A 49 9.57 -7.68 1.98
N PHE A 50 9.84 -8.79 1.30
CA PHE A 50 8.84 -9.83 1.03
C PHE A 50 9.12 -11.07 1.87
N GLU A 51 8.05 -11.77 2.25
CA GLU A 51 8.12 -13.06 2.95
C GLU A 51 9.01 -13.03 4.19
N ASP A 52 8.96 -11.92 4.94
CA ASP A 52 9.66 -11.84 6.21
C ASP A 52 9.14 -12.95 7.14
N GLN A 53 10.06 -13.82 7.54
CA GLN A 53 9.80 -14.85 8.50
C GLN A 53 9.56 -14.22 9.86
N ILE A 54 8.32 -13.96 10.17
CA ILE A 54 7.94 -13.82 11.55
C ILE A 54 7.67 -15.22 12.03
N MET A 55 8.50 -15.69 12.94
CA MET A 55 8.28 -16.92 13.63
C MET A 55 7.06 -16.78 14.54
N LEU A 56 5.90 -16.90 13.94
CA LEU A 56 4.70 -17.30 14.67
C LEU A 56 4.88 -18.77 15.03
N ASP A 57 4.11 -19.28 15.97
CA ASP A 57 4.13 -20.69 16.41
C ASP A 57 4.05 -21.70 15.25
N HIS A 58 3.73 -21.23 14.07
CA HIS A 58 3.73 -21.94 12.80
C HIS A 58 4.42 -21.05 11.77
N THR A 59 5.14 -21.61 10.82
CA THR A 59 5.78 -20.91 9.71
C THR A 59 4.77 -20.08 8.93
N SER A 60 4.47 -18.91 9.42
CA SER A 60 3.62 -17.92 8.74
C SER A 60 4.51 -16.80 8.22
N PHE A 61 4.24 -16.36 7.00
CA PHE A 61 5.03 -15.35 6.32
C PHE A 61 4.17 -14.11 6.09
N ILE A 62 4.77 -12.94 6.27
CA ILE A 62 4.19 -11.68 5.83
C ILE A 62 4.46 -11.55 4.33
N ASP A 63 3.42 -11.25 3.55
CA ASP A 63 3.58 -11.11 2.09
C ASP A 63 4.47 -9.94 1.71
N GLY A 64 4.34 -8.81 2.40
CA GLY A 64 5.20 -7.66 2.20
C GLY A 64 5.21 -6.73 3.40
N PHE A 65 6.33 -6.06 3.60
CA PHE A 65 6.49 -5.08 4.67
C PHE A 65 7.38 -3.93 4.20
N ILE A 66 6.95 -2.70 4.46
CA ILE A 66 7.72 -1.49 4.18
C ILE A 66 8.15 -0.89 5.51
N PRO A 67 9.42 -1.08 5.93
CA PRO A 67 9.88 -0.65 7.26
C PRO A 67 9.82 0.86 7.47
N SER A 68 10.20 1.65 6.47
CA SER A 68 10.31 3.11 6.60
C SER A 68 8.97 3.80 6.85
N THR A 69 7.88 3.24 6.35
CA THR A 69 6.52 3.80 6.47
C THR A 69 5.60 2.95 7.32
N HIS A 70 6.11 1.85 7.87
CA HIS A 70 5.34 0.91 8.70
C HIS A 70 4.07 0.41 8.02
N VAL A 71 4.22 -0.10 6.79
CA VAL A 71 3.10 -0.69 6.03
C VAL A 71 3.27 -2.19 5.97
N LEU A 72 2.24 -2.92 6.39
CA LEU A 72 2.16 -4.37 6.25
C LEU A 72 1.20 -4.70 5.12
N ILE A 73 1.60 -5.61 4.24
CA ILE A 73 0.84 -5.99 3.05
C ILE A 73 0.43 -7.45 3.14
N GLU A 74 -0.86 -7.70 2.92
CA GLU A 74 -1.42 -9.03 2.76
C GLU A 74 -1.95 -9.16 1.32
N GLN A 75 -1.31 -10.01 0.52
CA GLN A 75 -1.63 -10.16 -0.90
C GLN A 75 -2.50 -11.39 -1.14
N LYS A 76 -3.52 -11.22 -1.98
CA LYS A 76 -4.37 -12.29 -2.47
C LYS A 76 -4.40 -12.29 -3.99
N SER A 77 -4.77 -13.42 -4.58
CA SER A 77 -4.92 -13.55 -6.02
C SER A 77 -6.13 -12.79 -6.54
N LEU A 78 -6.09 -12.41 -7.81
CA LEU A 78 -7.21 -11.78 -8.50
C LEU A 78 -8.47 -12.65 -8.34
N GLY A 79 -9.59 -12.01 -8.04
CA GLY A 79 -10.86 -12.68 -7.83
C GLY A 79 -11.16 -13.05 -6.38
N LYS A 80 -10.19 -12.96 -5.47
CA LYS A 80 -10.44 -13.14 -4.05
C LYS A 80 -11.07 -11.90 -3.46
N GLU A 81 -12.15 -12.07 -2.72
CA GLU A 81 -12.82 -10.96 -2.04
C GLU A 81 -12.13 -10.62 -0.73
N LEU A 82 -11.66 -9.37 -0.61
CA LEU A 82 -10.84 -8.93 0.51
C LEU A 82 -11.63 -8.73 1.81
N ASN A 83 -12.93 -8.65 1.73
CA ASN A 83 -13.80 -8.46 2.89
C ASN A 83 -14.44 -9.75 3.41
N LYS A 84 -14.11 -10.90 2.82
CA LYS A 84 -14.69 -12.19 3.21
C LYS A 84 -13.68 -13.08 3.93
N PRO A 85 -14.14 -13.86 4.92
CA PRO A 85 -13.28 -14.84 5.59
C PRO A 85 -12.81 -15.94 4.63
N ILE A 86 -11.54 -16.31 4.78
CA ILE A 86 -10.90 -17.39 4.04
C ILE A 86 -10.47 -18.44 5.05
N LYS A 87 -10.68 -19.71 4.72
CA LYS A 87 -10.28 -20.81 5.59
C LYS A 87 -8.76 -20.91 5.67
N GLN A 88 -8.23 -20.85 6.87
CA GLN A 88 -6.81 -20.98 7.15
C GLN A 88 -6.41 -22.48 7.28
N SER A 89 -5.10 -22.75 7.30
CA SER A 89 -4.58 -24.11 7.45
C SER A 89 -4.99 -24.78 8.76
N ASP A 90 -5.21 -23.99 9.83
CA ASP A 90 -5.68 -24.47 11.12
C ASP A 90 -7.20 -24.64 11.21
N GLY A 91 -7.93 -24.40 10.11
CA GLY A 91 -9.38 -24.49 10.05
C GLY A 91 -10.13 -23.23 10.44
N SER A 92 -9.47 -22.22 10.98
CA SER A 92 -10.09 -20.93 11.32
C SER A 92 -10.49 -20.15 10.06
N LEU A 93 -11.51 -19.28 10.21
CA LEU A 93 -11.98 -18.40 9.14
C LEU A 93 -11.54 -16.97 9.45
N LEU A 94 -10.64 -16.42 8.64
CA LEU A 94 -10.12 -15.06 8.77
C LEU A 94 -10.21 -14.33 7.43
N SER A 95 -10.66 -13.07 7.48
CA SER A 95 -10.50 -12.19 6.32
C SER A 95 -9.01 -11.86 6.12
N PRO A 96 -8.61 -11.39 4.93
CA PRO A 96 -7.22 -10.95 4.72
C PRO A 96 -6.76 -9.92 5.76
N PHE A 97 -7.61 -8.97 6.14
CA PHE A 97 -7.28 -8.00 7.19
C PHE A 97 -7.07 -8.66 8.55
N GLN A 98 -7.95 -9.58 8.95
CA GLN A 98 -7.81 -10.30 10.21
C GLN A 98 -6.53 -11.12 10.24
N GLN A 99 -6.17 -11.74 9.11
CA GLN A 99 -4.92 -12.48 8.94
C GLN A 99 -3.71 -11.57 9.14
N ALA A 100 -3.71 -10.41 8.47
CA ALA A 100 -2.65 -9.41 8.61
C ALA A 100 -2.56 -8.86 10.03
N LYS A 101 -3.68 -8.59 10.66
CA LYS A 101 -3.75 -8.11 12.05
C LYS A 101 -3.19 -9.14 13.03
N ARG A 102 -3.43 -10.42 12.80
CA ARG A 102 -2.86 -11.51 13.60
C ARG A 102 -1.33 -11.52 13.51
N TYR A 103 -0.78 -11.35 12.29
CA TYR A 103 0.67 -11.24 12.10
C TYR A 103 1.24 -9.99 12.78
N ALA A 104 0.55 -8.87 12.65
CA ALA A 104 0.96 -7.60 13.26
C ALA A 104 1.10 -7.71 14.78
N ALA A 105 0.22 -8.45 15.43
CA ALA A 105 0.25 -8.65 16.88
C ALA A 105 1.50 -9.39 17.38
N GLU A 106 2.12 -10.20 16.51
CA GLU A 106 3.33 -10.97 16.85
C GLU A 106 4.62 -10.17 16.60
N LEU A 107 4.53 -8.99 15.96
CA LEU A 107 5.69 -8.16 15.69
C LEU A 107 6.16 -7.43 16.96
N PRO A 108 7.48 -7.18 17.08
CA PRO A 108 7.98 -6.25 18.09
C PRO A 108 7.28 -4.89 17.97
N TYR A 109 7.05 -4.23 19.08
CA TYR A 109 6.33 -2.96 19.11
C TYR A 109 6.87 -1.94 18.09
N SER A 110 8.20 -1.85 17.94
CA SER A 110 8.85 -0.94 17.01
C SER A 110 8.59 -1.25 15.54
N GLN A 111 8.12 -2.47 15.23
CA GLN A 111 7.85 -2.93 13.86
C GLN A 111 6.36 -3.04 13.56
N ARG A 112 5.49 -2.70 14.52
CA ARG A 112 4.05 -2.78 14.30
C ARG A 112 3.60 -1.81 13.22
N PRO A 113 2.71 -2.25 12.31
CA PRO A 113 2.32 -1.40 11.19
C PRO A 113 1.48 -0.22 11.63
N ARG A 114 1.75 0.92 11.01
CA ARG A 114 0.86 2.09 11.02
C ARG A 114 -0.32 1.87 10.09
N TRP A 115 -0.06 1.17 8.98
CA TRP A 115 -1.04 0.87 7.93
C TRP A 115 -1.01 -0.60 7.59
N ILE A 116 -2.19 -1.19 7.37
CA ILE A 116 -2.32 -2.52 6.77
C ILE A 116 -3.01 -2.33 5.41
N VAL A 117 -2.42 -2.91 4.38
CA VAL A 117 -2.99 -2.92 3.03
C VAL A 117 -3.27 -4.36 2.64
N THR A 118 -4.51 -4.67 2.33
CA THR A 118 -4.87 -5.92 1.68
C THR A 118 -5.10 -5.65 0.20
N CYS A 119 -4.65 -6.55 -0.66
CA CYS A 119 -4.66 -6.34 -2.10
C CYS A 119 -4.99 -7.65 -2.82
N ASN A 120 -5.74 -7.56 -3.91
CA ASN A 120 -6.03 -8.67 -4.80
C ASN A 120 -5.71 -8.33 -6.27
N PHE A 121 -4.76 -7.43 -6.49
CA PHE A 121 -4.37 -6.87 -7.79
C PHE A 121 -5.41 -5.92 -8.42
N ALA A 122 -6.69 -6.07 -8.11
CA ALA A 122 -7.76 -5.20 -8.63
C ALA A 122 -8.15 -4.10 -7.64
N GLU A 123 -7.94 -4.32 -6.37
CA GLU A 123 -8.30 -3.38 -5.30
C GLU A 123 -7.24 -3.36 -4.21
N PHE A 124 -7.11 -2.19 -3.60
CA PHE A 124 -6.33 -1.97 -2.38
C PHE A 124 -7.31 -1.58 -1.28
N HIS A 125 -7.32 -2.34 -0.18
CA HIS A 125 -8.08 -1.96 1.02
C HIS A 125 -7.09 -1.47 2.06
N VAL A 126 -7.19 -0.20 2.43
CA VAL A 126 -6.25 0.48 3.33
C VAL A 126 -6.88 0.64 4.70
N TYR A 127 -6.24 0.07 5.70
CA TYR A 127 -6.68 0.13 7.10
C TYR A 127 -5.72 1.03 7.89
N ASP A 128 -6.29 2.04 8.54
CA ASP A 128 -5.56 2.92 9.46
C ASP A 128 -5.50 2.26 10.84
N MET A 129 -4.31 1.86 11.28
CA MET A 129 -4.15 1.15 12.55
C MET A 129 -4.27 2.07 13.78
N GLU A 130 -4.32 3.38 13.59
CA GLU A 130 -4.72 4.32 14.65
C GLU A 130 -6.25 4.36 14.81
N ARG A 131 -6.98 3.82 13.83
CA ARG A 131 -8.44 3.69 13.85
C ARG A 131 -8.85 2.26 13.46
N PRO A 132 -8.45 1.25 14.26
CA PRO A 132 -8.56 -0.15 13.86
C PRO A 132 -10.00 -0.66 13.72
N THR A 133 -10.99 0.07 14.21
CA THR A 133 -12.42 -0.28 14.09
C THR A 133 -13.11 0.42 12.92
N GLY A 134 -12.37 1.27 12.18
CA GLY A 134 -12.91 1.97 11.02
C GLY A 134 -13.01 1.06 9.79
N ASP A 135 -13.88 1.44 8.87
CA ASP A 135 -13.94 0.78 7.57
C ASP A 135 -12.68 1.12 6.76
N PRO A 136 -12.21 0.20 5.90
CA PRO A 136 -11.06 0.48 5.05
C PRO A 136 -11.40 1.49 3.96
N GLU A 137 -10.39 2.24 3.53
CA GLU A 137 -10.48 2.97 2.27
C GLU A 137 -10.23 1.99 1.14
N ILE A 138 -11.08 2.03 0.11
CA ILE A 138 -10.98 1.13 -1.04
C ILE A 138 -10.52 1.94 -2.24
N ILE A 139 -9.39 1.53 -2.81
CA ILE A 139 -8.82 2.15 -4.00
C ILE A 139 -8.76 1.08 -5.08
N LYS A 140 -9.44 1.31 -6.19
CA LYS A 140 -9.46 0.36 -7.29
C LYS A 140 -8.28 0.60 -8.23
N LEU A 141 -7.70 -0.47 -8.75
CA LEU A 141 -6.63 -0.38 -9.74
C LEU A 141 -7.06 0.46 -10.95
N CYS A 142 -8.28 0.27 -11.44
CA CYS A 142 -8.80 1.02 -12.59
C CYS A 142 -8.96 2.53 -12.33
N ASP A 143 -8.99 2.96 -11.07
CA ASP A 143 -9.10 4.37 -10.67
C ASP A 143 -7.75 4.97 -10.28
N LEU A 144 -6.67 4.21 -10.36
CA LEU A 144 -5.36 4.62 -9.86
C LEU A 144 -4.83 5.89 -10.54
N GLU A 145 -5.15 6.09 -11.82
CA GLU A 145 -4.81 7.31 -12.55
C GLU A 145 -5.29 8.57 -11.83
N LYS A 146 -6.49 8.51 -11.24
CA LYS A 146 -7.11 9.64 -10.54
C LYS A 146 -6.83 9.63 -9.04
N GLU A 147 -6.62 8.46 -8.45
CA GLU A 147 -6.55 8.28 -7.00
C GLU A 147 -5.18 7.86 -6.48
N TYR A 148 -4.14 7.91 -7.30
CA TYR A 148 -2.79 7.48 -6.91
C TYR A 148 -2.27 8.16 -5.63
N TYR A 149 -2.69 9.39 -5.36
CA TYR A 149 -2.29 10.14 -4.16
C TYR A 149 -2.76 9.46 -2.87
N ARG A 150 -3.81 8.65 -2.92
CA ARG A 150 -4.33 7.95 -1.75
C ARG A 150 -3.43 6.81 -1.28
N LEU A 151 -2.48 6.37 -2.10
CA LEU A 151 -1.47 5.39 -1.74
C LEU A 151 -0.09 6.01 -1.48
N GLN A 152 -0.02 7.34 -1.41
CA GLN A 152 1.25 8.05 -1.19
C GLN A 152 1.89 7.68 0.17
N PHE A 153 1.09 7.26 1.14
CA PHE A 153 1.58 6.81 2.45
C PHE A 153 2.53 5.60 2.35
N LEU A 154 2.50 4.85 1.25
CA LEU A 154 3.42 3.74 1.03
C LEU A 154 4.88 4.19 1.06
N VAL A 155 5.14 5.41 0.62
CA VAL A 155 6.49 5.95 0.46
C VAL A 155 6.79 7.18 1.32
N ASP A 156 5.76 7.88 1.78
CA ASP A 156 5.91 9.11 2.55
C ASP A 156 5.40 8.92 3.99
N THR A 157 6.22 9.31 4.94
CA THR A 157 5.79 9.44 6.34
C THR A 157 4.85 10.65 6.49
N GLY A 158 4.06 10.69 7.56
CA GLY A 158 3.18 11.82 7.85
C GLY A 158 3.89 13.17 7.87
N ASP A 159 5.11 13.21 8.42
CA ASP A 159 5.93 14.43 8.49
C ASP A 159 6.32 14.93 7.10
N THR A 160 6.65 14.02 6.19
CA THR A 160 6.98 14.34 4.80
C THR A 160 5.75 14.91 4.08
N ASN A 161 4.57 14.36 4.30
CA ASN A 161 3.33 14.86 3.72
C ASN A 161 2.99 16.27 4.21
N ILE A 162 3.16 16.54 5.49
CA ILE A 162 2.95 17.88 6.06
C ILE A 162 3.86 18.89 5.39
N LYS A 163 5.16 18.57 5.21
CA LYS A 163 6.10 19.45 4.53
C LYS A 163 5.69 19.72 3.08
N LYS A 164 5.27 18.70 2.33
CA LYS A 164 4.81 18.86 0.94
C LYS A 164 3.56 19.71 0.84
N GLU A 165 2.59 19.53 1.73
CA GLU A 165 1.38 20.34 1.77
C GLU A 165 1.72 21.81 2.08
N MET A 166 2.64 22.06 2.98
CA MET A 166 3.11 23.42 3.29
C MET A 166 3.81 24.05 2.07
N GLU A 167 4.68 23.32 1.39
CA GLU A 167 5.36 23.80 0.18
C GLU A 167 4.36 24.17 -0.92
N VAL A 168 3.39 23.30 -1.19
CA VAL A 168 2.34 23.56 -2.19
C VAL A 168 1.51 24.79 -1.80
N SER A 169 1.16 24.93 -0.54
CA SER A 169 0.41 26.10 -0.04
C SER A 169 1.21 27.40 -0.18
N LEU A 170 2.51 27.37 0.11
CA LEU A 170 3.40 28.53 -0.07
C LEU A 170 3.53 28.91 -1.54
N GLN A 171 3.72 27.96 -2.44
CA GLN A 171 3.79 28.21 -3.88
C GLN A 171 2.49 28.79 -4.42
N ALA A 172 1.34 28.26 -4.00
CA ALA A 172 0.05 28.80 -4.37
C ALA A 172 -0.14 30.24 -3.88
N GLY A 173 0.31 30.53 -2.65
CA GLY A 173 0.28 31.89 -2.09
C GLY A 173 1.17 32.84 -2.89
N GLU A 174 2.35 32.45 -3.28
CA GLU A 174 3.27 33.22 -4.11
C GLU A 174 2.66 33.53 -5.49
N ILE A 175 2.06 32.55 -6.14
CA ILE A 175 1.41 32.72 -7.44
C ILE A 175 0.26 33.71 -7.34
N VAL A 176 -0.57 33.59 -6.31
CA VAL A 176 -1.68 34.54 -6.07
C VAL A 176 -1.16 35.95 -5.80
N GLY A 177 -0.09 36.08 -5.01
CA GLY A 177 0.56 37.36 -4.76
C GLY A 177 1.07 38.02 -6.02
N VAL A 178 1.70 37.29 -6.91
CA VAL A 178 2.18 37.79 -8.22
C VAL A 178 1.02 38.26 -9.10
N LEU A 179 -0.12 37.58 -9.08
CA LEU A 179 -1.29 37.93 -9.88
C LEU A 179 -2.00 39.20 -9.38
N TYR A 180 -1.90 39.55 -8.12
CA TYR A 180 -2.58 40.71 -7.51
C TYR A 180 -1.66 41.90 -7.27
N ASP A 181 -0.39 41.79 -7.47
CA ASP A 181 0.58 42.88 -7.45
C ASP A 181 0.64 43.56 -8.83
#